data_0f577776864692717e03c11650c0af1c
#
_entry.id   0f577776864692717e03c11650c0af1c
#
_cell.length_a   1.000
_cell.length_b   1.000
_cell.length_c   1.000
_cell.angle_alpha   90.00
_cell.angle_beta   90.00
_cell.angle_gamma   90.00
#
_symmetry.space_group_name_H-M   'P 1'
#
loop_
_entity.id
_entity.type
_entity.pdbx_description
1 polymer ?
#
loop_
_entity_poly.entity_id
_entity_poly.type
_entity_poly.pdbx_seq_one_letter_code
_entity_poly.pdbx_strand_id
1 'polypeptide(L)'
;FTPNGVISSKYVILASHYPFINFPGIYFFKMYQSSSYVIGVDTKTTLNNGMYITSSMPTYSFRTANYNGRKILLLGGCGHKTGTPSSYKDTYGVLENYAKQLYPNCEILFRWDTRDCITLDKIPYIGRFSNTMDNIYVGTGFNKWGMTSSNVAANIVCDMIWGRKNE
;
A
#
# COMPACT_ATOMS: atom_id res chain seq x y z
N PHE A 1 -4.65 21.98 -14.21
CA PHE A 1 -3.98 23.18 -13.66
C PHE A 1 -3.07 22.74 -12.52
N THR A 2 -1.88 23.28 -12.48
CA THR A 2 -0.91 23.11 -11.37
C THR A 2 -0.45 24.51 -10.92
N PRO A 3 0.18 24.65 -9.74
CA PRO A 3 0.76 25.94 -9.34
C PRO A 3 1.75 26.52 -10.35
N ASN A 4 2.37 25.67 -11.15
CA ASN A 4 3.40 26.04 -12.14
C ASN A 4 2.89 26.13 -13.59
N GLY A 5 1.58 25.93 -13.81
CA GLY A 5 1.00 26.05 -15.17
C GLY A 5 -0.10 25.04 -15.48
N VAL A 6 -0.45 24.98 -16.76
CA VAL A 6 -1.48 24.09 -17.31
C VAL A 6 -0.81 23.01 -18.14
N ILE A 7 -1.18 21.76 -17.90
CA ILE A 7 -0.78 20.60 -18.70
C ILE A 7 -2.01 20.16 -19.51
N SER A 8 -1.88 20.06 -20.83
CA SER A 8 -2.88 19.46 -21.71
C SER A 8 -2.38 18.10 -22.17
N SER A 9 -3.23 17.07 -22.06
CA SER A 9 -2.89 15.70 -22.43
C SER A 9 -4.10 15.01 -23.06
N LYS A 10 -3.84 14.02 -23.92
CA LYS A 10 -4.89 13.20 -24.54
C LYS A 10 -5.54 12.26 -23.52
N TYR A 11 -4.74 11.73 -22.60
CA TYR A 11 -5.17 10.79 -21.58
C TYR A 11 -4.67 11.21 -20.21
N VAL A 12 -5.43 10.88 -19.17
CA VAL A 12 -5.07 11.06 -17.76
C VAL A 12 -5.18 9.72 -17.04
N ILE A 13 -4.16 9.34 -16.29
CA ILE A 13 -4.15 8.12 -15.50
C ILE A 13 -4.09 8.50 -14.02
N LEU A 14 -5.12 8.15 -13.26
CA LEU A 14 -5.19 8.36 -11.82
C LEU A 14 -4.54 7.16 -11.12
N ALA A 15 -3.23 7.27 -10.87
CA ALA A 15 -2.43 6.26 -10.16
C ALA A 15 -1.97 6.77 -8.78
N SER A 16 -2.74 7.64 -8.16
CA SER A 16 -2.44 8.35 -6.92
C SER A 16 -2.82 7.58 -5.65
N HIS A 17 -2.86 6.25 -5.71
CA HIS A 17 -3.28 5.35 -4.63
C HIS A 17 -4.78 5.50 -4.29
N TYR A 18 -5.22 6.68 -3.85
CA TYR A 18 -6.62 7.05 -3.73
C TYR A 18 -6.97 8.10 -4.78
N PRO A 19 -8.03 7.90 -5.62
CA PRO A 19 -8.43 8.86 -6.62
C PRO A 19 -8.90 10.16 -5.97
N PHE A 20 -8.22 11.27 -6.28
CA PHE A 20 -8.56 12.59 -5.73
C PHE A 20 -9.75 13.26 -6.45
N ILE A 21 -10.16 12.73 -7.60
CA ILE A 21 -11.38 13.14 -8.30
C ILE A 21 -12.53 12.30 -7.77
N ASN A 22 -13.52 12.96 -7.14
CA ASN A 22 -14.65 12.25 -6.53
C ASN A 22 -15.74 11.86 -7.54
N PHE A 23 -16.06 12.74 -8.47
CA PHE A 23 -17.16 12.56 -9.41
C PHE A 23 -16.65 12.45 -10.85
N PRO A 24 -17.30 11.65 -11.70
CA PRO A 24 -18.44 10.77 -11.43
C PRO A 24 -18.08 9.38 -10.89
N GLY A 25 -16.78 9.08 -10.61
CA GLY A 25 -16.31 7.75 -10.22
C GLY A 25 -16.82 7.26 -8.86
N ILE A 26 -17.14 8.18 -7.91
CA ILE A 26 -17.65 7.92 -6.55
C ILE A 26 -16.89 6.84 -5.77
N TYR A 27 -15.56 6.80 -5.90
CA TYR A 27 -14.71 5.76 -5.29
C TYR A 27 -14.79 5.74 -3.76
N PHE A 28 -15.10 6.86 -3.11
CA PHE A 28 -15.26 6.95 -1.67
C PHE A 28 -16.40 6.08 -1.11
N PHE A 29 -17.38 5.67 -1.93
CA PHE A 29 -18.39 4.68 -1.54
C PHE A 29 -17.99 3.23 -1.82
N LYS A 30 -16.95 3.01 -2.62
CA LYS A 30 -16.59 1.68 -3.12
C LYS A 30 -15.42 1.06 -2.34
N MET A 31 -14.74 1.85 -1.50
CA MET A 31 -13.57 1.38 -0.75
C MET A 31 -13.39 2.15 0.56
N TYR A 32 -12.63 1.54 1.46
CA TYR A 32 -12.19 2.15 2.71
C TYR A 32 -10.67 2.07 2.83
N GLN A 33 -10.10 2.82 3.75
CA GLN A 33 -8.67 2.74 4.06
C GLN A 33 -8.41 1.81 5.25
N SER A 34 -7.34 1.05 5.17
CA SER A 34 -6.80 0.21 6.25
C SER A 34 -5.43 0.73 6.63
N SER A 35 -5.25 1.12 7.86
CA SER A 35 -3.95 1.50 8.43
C SER A 35 -3.12 0.27 8.72
N SER A 36 -1.81 0.38 8.56
CA SER A 36 -0.79 -0.60 8.96
C SER A 36 0.41 0.14 9.50
N TYR A 37 1.10 -0.46 10.45
CA TYR A 37 2.24 0.13 11.14
C TYR A 37 3.49 -0.69 10.86
N VAL A 38 4.62 -0.01 10.75
CA VAL A 38 5.92 -0.63 10.48
C VAL A 38 6.96 -0.01 11.38
N ILE A 39 7.88 -0.83 11.86
CA ILE A 39 9.09 -0.38 12.54
C ILE A 39 10.32 -0.88 11.78
N GLY A 40 11.37 -0.04 11.75
CA GLY A 40 12.70 -0.40 11.25
C GLY A 40 13.59 -0.75 12.44
N VAL A 41 14.18 -1.94 12.42
CA VAL A 41 14.89 -2.52 13.57
C VAL A 41 16.31 -2.95 13.16
N ASP A 42 17.31 -2.43 13.87
CA ASP A 42 18.66 -3.00 13.85
C ASP A 42 18.69 -4.18 14.83
N THR A 43 18.72 -5.38 14.31
CA THR A 43 18.66 -6.61 15.14
C THR A 43 20.00 -6.99 15.77
N LYS A 44 21.09 -6.31 15.38
CA LYS A 44 22.48 -6.63 15.75
C LYS A 44 22.91 -8.06 15.37
N THR A 45 22.13 -8.73 14.54
CA THR A 45 22.38 -10.09 14.06
C THR A 45 22.29 -10.15 12.54
N THR A 46 22.86 -11.20 11.96
CA THR A 46 22.74 -11.43 10.51
C THR A 46 21.30 -11.83 10.17
N LEU A 47 20.70 -11.12 9.21
CA LEU A 47 19.35 -11.40 8.71
C LEU A 47 19.43 -12.10 7.37
N ASN A 48 18.64 -13.14 7.19
CA ASN A 48 18.43 -13.75 5.88
C ASN A 48 17.68 -12.80 4.95
N ASN A 49 18.00 -12.88 3.66
CA ASN A 49 17.20 -12.18 2.64
C ASN A 49 15.84 -12.87 2.51
N GLY A 50 14.78 -12.07 2.42
CA GLY A 50 13.45 -12.60 2.18
C GLY A 50 12.35 -11.66 2.64
N MET A 51 11.14 -12.04 2.27
CA MET A 51 9.90 -11.44 2.73
C MET A 51 9.02 -12.55 3.29
N TYR A 52 8.55 -12.36 4.51
CA TYR A 52 7.78 -13.37 5.24
C TYR A 52 6.52 -12.73 5.80
N ILE A 53 5.48 -13.51 5.93
CA ILE A 53 4.22 -13.14 6.59
C ILE A 53 3.80 -14.29 7.51
N THR A 54 3.31 -13.97 8.70
CA THR A 54 2.75 -15.00 9.59
C THR A 54 1.42 -15.48 9.06
N SER A 55 1.15 -16.78 9.16
CA SER A 55 -0.13 -17.40 8.79
C SER A 55 -1.17 -17.30 9.91
N SER A 56 -0.76 -17.00 11.12
CA SER A 56 -1.63 -16.87 12.30
C SER A 56 -1.98 -15.41 12.60
N MET A 57 -3.04 -15.22 13.36
CA MET A 57 -3.39 -13.89 13.89
C MET A 57 -2.70 -13.66 15.25
N PRO A 58 -2.21 -12.46 15.55
CA PRO A 58 -2.13 -11.31 14.66
C PRO A 58 -1.13 -11.50 13.52
N THR A 59 -1.45 -10.96 12.35
CA THR A 59 -0.57 -11.05 11.18
C THR A 59 0.57 -10.05 11.26
N TYR A 60 1.79 -10.56 11.14
CA TYR A 60 3.01 -9.75 11.02
C TYR A 60 3.70 -10.01 9.69
N SER A 61 4.35 -8.97 9.16
CA SER A 61 5.19 -9.07 7.97
C SER A 61 6.63 -8.73 8.32
N PHE A 62 7.56 -9.44 7.70
CA PHE A 62 8.99 -9.27 7.90
C PHE A 62 9.66 -9.13 6.55
N ARG A 63 10.51 -8.14 6.39
CA ARG A 63 11.41 -8.05 5.26
C ARG A 63 12.69 -7.32 5.66
N THR A 64 13.74 -7.49 4.89
CA THR A 64 15.00 -6.81 5.12
C THR A 64 15.17 -5.63 4.17
N ALA A 65 15.87 -4.60 4.63
CA ALA A 65 16.30 -3.46 3.84
C ALA A 65 17.75 -3.10 4.18
N ASN A 66 18.45 -2.47 3.24
CA ASN A 66 19.77 -1.93 3.52
C ASN A 66 19.64 -0.49 4.00
N TYR A 67 20.27 -0.18 5.12
CA TYR A 67 20.35 1.16 5.67
C TYR A 67 21.77 1.44 6.17
N ASN A 68 22.44 2.46 5.63
CA ASN A 68 23.81 2.85 5.98
C ASN A 68 24.79 1.66 5.97
N GLY A 69 24.73 0.82 4.93
CA GLY A 69 25.59 -0.35 4.77
C GLY A 69 25.28 -1.54 5.68
N ARG A 70 24.23 -1.45 6.50
CA ARG A 70 23.74 -2.54 7.35
C ARG A 70 22.38 -3.03 6.89
N LYS A 71 22.13 -4.31 7.11
CA LYS A 71 20.83 -4.91 6.88
C LYS A 71 19.97 -4.74 8.13
N ILE A 72 18.82 -4.07 7.97
CA ILE A 72 17.83 -3.89 9.03
C ILE A 72 16.58 -4.73 8.74
N LEU A 73 15.83 -5.05 9.78
CA LEU A 73 14.50 -5.67 9.70
C LEU A 73 13.43 -4.61 9.61
N LEU A 74 12.50 -4.75 8.66
CA LEU A 74 11.24 -4.04 8.62
C LEU A 74 10.15 -4.98 9.13
N LEU A 75 9.61 -4.68 10.31
CA LEU A 75 8.54 -5.44 10.96
C LEU A 75 7.24 -4.66 10.86
N GLY A 76 6.26 -5.24 10.17
CA GLY A 76 4.94 -4.64 9.99
C GLY A 76 3.82 -5.43 10.65
N GLY A 77 2.77 -4.73 11.08
CA GLY A 77 1.60 -5.36 11.70
C GLY A 77 0.58 -4.38 12.26
N CYS A 78 -0.24 -4.83 13.20
CA CYS A 78 -1.25 -4.05 13.92
C CYS A 78 -2.26 -3.34 12.99
N GLY A 79 -2.59 -3.96 11.84
CA GLY A 79 -3.51 -3.39 10.86
C GLY A 79 -4.94 -3.28 11.39
N HIS A 80 -5.61 -2.15 11.09
CA HIS A 80 -7.02 -1.92 11.39
C HIS A 80 -7.67 -0.98 10.37
N LYS A 81 -9.00 -0.93 10.35
CA LYS A 81 -9.72 0.01 9.49
C LYS A 81 -9.42 1.45 9.93
N THR A 82 -8.97 2.30 9.01
CA THR A 82 -8.69 3.72 9.30
C THR A 82 -9.96 4.44 9.79
N GLY A 83 -9.81 5.28 10.80
CA GLY A 83 -10.92 6.00 11.42
C GLY A 83 -11.70 5.20 12.46
N THR A 84 -11.33 3.93 12.70
CA THR A 84 -11.85 3.15 13.84
C THR A 84 -10.78 3.03 14.93
N PRO A 85 -11.16 2.86 16.21
CA PRO A 85 -10.20 2.57 17.26
C PRO A 85 -9.37 1.33 16.92
N SER A 86 -8.06 1.41 17.12
CA SER A 86 -7.20 0.23 17.05
C SER A 86 -7.54 -0.74 18.20
N SER A 87 -7.42 -2.04 17.96
CA SER A 87 -7.47 -3.05 19.03
C SER A 87 -6.34 -2.90 20.04
N TYR A 88 -5.30 -2.12 19.67
CA TYR A 88 -4.12 -1.89 20.49
C TYR A 88 -4.10 -0.43 20.97
N LYS A 89 -3.91 -0.22 22.28
CA LYS A 89 -3.73 1.13 22.84
C LYS A 89 -2.46 1.79 22.33
N ASP A 90 -1.41 1.00 22.13
CA ASP A 90 -0.11 1.41 21.60
C ASP A 90 0.34 0.41 20.52
N THR A 91 0.09 0.75 19.28
CA THR A 91 0.40 -0.09 18.12
C THR A 91 1.90 -0.27 17.90
N TYR A 92 2.68 0.79 18.11
CA TYR A 92 4.13 0.69 17.99
C TYR A 92 4.75 -0.09 19.13
N GLY A 93 4.30 0.11 20.38
CA GLY A 93 4.76 -0.67 21.52
C GLY A 93 4.53 -2.17 21.36
N VAL A 94 3.44 -2.59 20.75
CA VAL A 94 3.20 -4.00 20.40
C VAL A 94 4.26 -4.52 19.45
N LEU A 95 4.56 -3.79 18.36
CA LEU A 95 5.59 -4.19 17.39
C LEU A 95 6.99 -4.21 18.01
N GLU A 96 7.31 -3.21 18.82
CA GLU A 96 8.60 -3.10 19.50
C GLU A 96 8.81 -4.24 20.51
N ASN A 97 7.79 -4.56 21.30
CA ASN A 97 7.84 -5.69 22.22
C ASN A 97 8.02 -7.00 21.48
N TYR A 98 7.32 -7.17 20.35
CA TYR A 98 7.50 -8.36 19.52
C TYR A 98 8.90 -8.45 18.90
N ALA A 99 9.44 -7.31 18.41
CA ALA A 99 10.81 -7.25 17.93
C ALA A 99 11.84 -7.63 19.03
N LYS A 100 11.66 -7.11 20.25
CA LYS A 100 12.52 -7.42 21.40
C LYS A 100 12.43 -8.88 21.86
N GLN A 101 11.26 -9.50 21.74
CA GLN A 101 11.11 -10.94 22.01
C GLN A 101 11.91 -11.79 21.02
N LEU A 102 11.92 -11.41 19.74
CA LEU A 102 12.67 -12.13 18.70
C LEU A 102 14.17 -11.79 18.73
N TYR A 103 14.51 -10.56 19.05
CA TYR A 103 15.87 -10.02 19.03
C TYR A 103 16.11 -9.16 20.28
N PRO A 104 16.48 -9.75 21.42
CA PRO A 104 16.56 -9.04 22.71
C PRO A 104 17.46 -7.80 22.72
N ASN A 105 18.52 -7.78 21.89
CA ASN A 105 19.49 -6.68 21.80
C ASN A 105 19.21 -5.73 20.64
N CYS A 106 18.01 -5.76 20.07
CA CYS A 106 17.66 -4.91 18.93
C CYS A 106 17.48 -3.44 19.31
N GLU A 107 17.68 -2.58 18.32
CA GLU A 107 17.46 -1.14 18.41
C GLU A 107 16.37 -0.71 17.42
N ILE A 108 15.39 0.06 17.88
CA ILE A 108 14.34 0.60 17.03
C ILE A 108 14.84 1.89 16.38
N LEU A 109 15.00 1.87 15.06
CA LEU A 109 15.53 2.99 14.29
C LEU A 109 14.43 3.89 13.75
N PHE A 110 13.32 3.30 13.29
CA PHE A 110 12.26 4.02 12.57
C PHE A 110 10.88 3.53 12.99
N ARG A 111 9.89 4.41 12.85
CA ARG A 111 8.46 4.14 12.99
C ARG A 111 7.72 4.90 11.91
N TRP A 112 6.81 4.22 11.20
CA TRP A 112 5.88 4.88 10.29
C TRP A 112 4.61 4.07 10.13
N ASP A 113 3.56 4.72 9.69
CA ASP A 113 2.31 4.08 9.29
C ASP A 113 2.05 4.30 7.80
N THR A 114 1.20 3.45 7.26
CA THR A 114 0.71 3.56 5.89
C THR A 114 -0.78 3.21 5.85
N ARG A 115 -1.45 3.69 4.82
CA ARG A 115 -2.86 3.41 4.58
C ARG A 115 -3.02 2.78 3.21
N ASP A 116 -3.74 1.67 3.17
CA ASP A 116 -4.05 0.95 1.94
C ASP A 116 -5.52 1.11 1.58
N CYS A 117 -5.81 1.30 0.29
CA CYS A 117 -7.17 1.32 -0.21
C CYS A 117 -7.70 -0.09 -0.38
N ILE A 118 -8.75 -0.42 0.35
CA ILE A 118 -9.40 -1.73 0.35
C ILE A 118 -10.77 -1.58 -0.31
N THR A 119 -10.98 -2.28 -1.40
CA THR A 119 -12.27 -2.33 -2.10
C THR A 119 -13.27 -3.19 -1.32
N LEU A 120 -14.55 -2.86 -1.42
CA LEU A 120 -15.59 -3.61 -0.70
C LEU A 120 -15.75 -5.04 -1.23
N ASP A 121 -15.55 -5.23 -2.53
CA ASP A 121 -15.62 -6.51 -3.23
C ASP A 121 -14.28 -7.26 -3.30
N LYS A 122 -13.19 -6.67 -2.76
CA LYS A 122 -11.82 -7.19 -2.80
C LYS A 122 -11.19 -7.28 -4.20
N ILE A 123 -11.82 -6.67 -5.20
CA ILE A 123 -11.30 -6.60 -6.57
C ILE A 123 -10.74 -5.20 -6.82
N PRO A 124 -9.48 -5.05 -7.28
CA PRO A 124 -8.93 -3.75 -7.66
C PRO A 124 -9.74 -3.07 -8.75
N TYR A 125 -9.89 -1.75 -8.67
CA TYR A 125 -10.52 -0.95 -9.71
C TYR A 125 -9.45 -0.49 -10.70
N ILE A 126 -9.48 -1.09 -11.90
CA ILE A 126 -8.51 -0.85 -12.97
C ILE A 126 -9.28 -0.63 -14.27
N GLY A 127 -9.01 0.46 -14.96
CA GLY A 127 -9.63 0.76 -16.25
C GLY A 127 -10.16 2.17 -16.37
N ARG A 128 -11.26 2.38 -17.09
CA ARG A 128 -11.86 3.71 -17.24
C ARG A 128 -12.35 4.22 -15.89
N PHE A 129 -12.07 5.49 -15.61
CA PHE A 129 -12.50 6.15 -14.38
C PHE A 129 -14.02 6.19 -14.23
N SER A 130 -14.72 6.40 -15.33
CA SER A 130 -16.18 6.32 -15.42
C SER A 130 -16.63 6.06 -16.87
N ASN A 131 -17.88 5.69 -17.04
CA ASN A 131 -18.47 5.46 -18.35
C ASN A 131 -18.71 6.76 -19.16
N THR A 132 -18.58 7.93 -18.54
CA THR A 132 -18.78 9.24 -19.17
C THR A 132 -17.47 9.97 -19.48
N MET A 133 -16.32 9.37 -19.18
CA MET A 133 -14.99 9.95 -19.37
C MET A 133 -14.06 8.94 -20.04
N ASP A 134 -14.03 8.97 -21.37
CA ASP A 134 -13.28 7.99 -22.17
C ASP A 134 -11.77 8.14 -22.13
N ASN A 135 -11.28 9.29 -21.68
CA ASN A 135 -9.87 9.65 -21.66
C ASN A 135 -9.25 9.65 -20.25
N ILE A 136 -10.01 9.28 -19.22
CA ILE A 136 -9.50 9.17 -17.84
C ILE A 136 -9.53 7.72 -17.39
N TYR A 137 -8.38 7.24 -16.93
CA TYR A 137 -8.18 5.90 -16.41
C TYR A 137 -7.81 5.94 -14.95
N VAL A 138 -8.02 4.83 -14.25
CA VAL A 138 -7.71 4.67 -12.83
C VAL A 138 -7.10 3.32 -12.54
N GLY A 139 -6.18 3.29 -11.58
CA GLY A 139 -5.69 2.08 -10.93
C GLY A 139 -5.67 2.30 -9.43
N THR A 140 -6.56 1.64 -8.69
CA THR A 140 -6.70 1.83 -7.23
C THR A 140 -7.29 0.61 -6.53
N GLY A 141 -7.30 0.62 -5.20
CA GLY A 141 -7.91 -0.43 -4.41
C GLY A 141 -7.15 -1.74 -4.45
N PHE A 142 -5.82 -1.69 -4.41
CA PHE A 142 -4.96 -2.87 -4.56
C PHE A 142 -4.90 -3.79 -3.34
N ASN A 143 -5.72 -3.53 -2.30
CA ASN A 143 -5.94 -4.44 -1.17
C ASN A 143 -4.64 -4.95 -0.51
N LYS A 144 -3.62 -4.08 -0.35
CA LYS A 144 -2.26 -4.38 0.15
C LYS A 144 -1.35 -5.14 -0.82
N TRP A 145 -1.80 -5.42 -2.06
CA TRP A 145 -1.03 -6.10 -3.10
C TRP A 145 -0.54 -5.14 -4.20
N GLY A 146 -0.18 -3.91 -3.81
CA GLY A 146 0.19 -2.84 -4.73
C GLY A 146 1.34 -3.19 -5.68
N MET A 147 2.39 -3.87 -5.20
CA MET A 147 3.54 -4.23 -6.01
C MET A 147 3.19 -5.16 -7.19
N THR A 148 2.30 -6.12 -6.98
CA THR A 148 1.83 -7.03 -8.03
C THR A 148 0.75 -6.38 -8.87
N SER A 149 -0.27 -5.81 -8.23
CA SER A 149 -1.45 -5.26 -8.91
C SER A 149 -1.13 -4.05 -9.79
N SER A 150 -0.10 -3.26 -9.45
CA SER A 150 0.32 -2.11 -10.27
C SER A 150 0.85 -2.52 -11.65
N ASN A 151 1.56 -3.65 -11.73
CA ASN A 151 2.03 -4.18 -13.02
C ASN A 151 0.86 -4.64 -13.90
N VAL A 152 -0.10 -5.34 -13.31
CA VAL A 152 -1.33 -5.74 -14.00
C VAL A 152 -2.13 -4.52 -14.44
N ALA A 153 -2.28 -3.52 -13.55
CA ALA A 153 -2.98 -2.29 -13.86
C ALA A 153 -2.33 -1.52 -15.03
N ALA A 154 -1.00 -1.45 -15.06
CA ALA A 154 -0.28 -0.80 -16.14
C ALA A 154 -0.55 -1.49 -17.49
N ASN A 155 -0.50 -2.82 -17.55
CA ASN A 155 -0.78 -3.57 -18.77
C ASN A 155 -2.22 -3.36 -19.24
N ILE A 156 -3.21 -3.51 -18.35
CA ILE A 156 -4.63 -3.33 -18.68
C ILE A 156 -4.88 -1.91 -19.23
N VAL A 157 -4.39 -0.87 -18.54
CA VAL A 157 -4.61 0.52 -18.96
C VAL A 157 -3.90 0.82 -20.28
N CYS A 158 -2.69 0.31 -20.50
CA CYS A 158 -1.99 0.45 -21.78
C CYS A 158 -2.77 -0.19 -22.93
N ASP A 159 -3.25 -1.42 -22.74
CA ASP A 159 -4.02 -2.12 -23.78
C ASP A 159 -5.33 -1.39 -24.09
N MET A 160 -6.02 -0.86 -23.08
CA MET A 160 -7.21 -0.05 -23.27
C MET A 160 -6.93 1.25 -24.07
N ILE A 161 -5.82 1.93 -23.77
CA ILE A 161 -5.43 3.17 -24.50
C ILE A 161 -5.08 2.85 -25.95
N TRP A 162 -4.46 1.70 -26.21
CA TRP A 162 -4.07 1.28 -27.57
C TRP A 162 -5.17 0.51 -28.31
N GLY A 163 -6.32 0.28 -27.69
CA GLY A 163 -7.41 -0.49 -28.27
C GLY A 163 -7.07 -1.96 -28.48
N ARG A 164 -6.17 -2.53 -27.67
CA ARG A 164 -5.79 -3.94 -27.70
C ARG A 164 -6.69 -4.76 -26.78
N LYS A 165 -6.92 -6.02 -27.15
CA LYS A 165 -7.55 -6.97 -26.25
C LYS A 165 -6.54 -7.37 -25.17
N ASN A 166 -6.93 -7.25 -23.90
CA ASN A 166 -6.15 -7.78 -22.78
C ASN A 166 -6.53 -9.24 -22.57
N GLU A 167 -5.54 -10.15 -22.59
CA GLU A 167 -5.72 -11.60 -22.39
C GLU A 167 -5.25 -12.02 -21.01
#